data_2235c28fb0a83da8a2887a48b2e6cfcb
#
_entry.id   2235c28fb0a83da8a2887a48b2e6cfcb
#
_cell.length_a   1.000
_cell.length_b   1.000
_cell.length_c   1.000
_cell.angle_alpha   90.00
_cell.angle_beta   90.00
_cell.angle_gamma   90.00
#
_symmetry.space_group_name_H-M   'P 1'
#
loop_
_entity.id
_entity.type
_entity.pdbx_description
1 polymer ?
#
loop_
_entity_poly.entity_id
_entity_poly.type
_entity_poly.pdbx_seq_one_letter_code
_entity_poly.pdbx_strand_id
1 'polypeptide(L)'
;MSDIQEPLKTVIQILHDSHKGFMDIGEHLKDQQARSFFLQEASTRHTFERELKTAVGADEDVGGTVAGPVHRAWGDLKANLGGGDHTLLATAEQGEDAAKKAYEEALKSDKLPGNVRELLIRQQGHIRQAHDRVRMMRDAKAA
;
A
#
# COMPACT_ATOMS: atom_id res chain seq x y z
N MET A 1 2.03 7.54 -26.90
CA MET A 1 1.86 7.34 -25.48
C MET A 1 0.74 6.34 -25.24
N SER A 2 1.02 5.28 -24.57
CA SER A 2 0.00 4.29 -24.32
C SER A 2 -0.85 4.71 -23.12
N ASP A 3 -2.13 4.47 -23.24
CA ASP A 3 -3.04 4.74 -22.13
C ASP A 3 -2.86 3.65 -21.06
N ILE A 4 -2.65 4.09 -19.83
CA ILE A 4 -2.54 3.17 -18.70
C ILE A 4 -3.94 2.87 -18.20
N GLN A 5 -4.25 1.59 -18.04
CA GLN A 5 -5.57 1.17 -17.55
C GLN A 5 -5.83 1.72 -16.15
N GLU A 6 -7.08 2.11 -15.90
CA GLU A 6 -7.45 2.71 -14.61
C GLU A 6 -7.09 1.83 -13.40
N PRO A 7 -7.33 0.51 -13.45
CA PRO A 7 -6.93 -0.31 -12.30
C PRO A 7 -5.44 -0.27 -12.00
N LEU A 8 -4.60 -0.13 -13.04
CA LEU A 8 -3.15 -0.01 -12.84
C LEU A 8 -2.79 1.33 -12.19
N LYS A 9 -3.46 2.40 -12.62
CA LYS A 9 -3.27 3.70 -11.98
C LYS A 9 -3.65 3.65 -10.50
N THR A 10 -4.71 2.94 -10.19
CA THR A 10 -5.16 2.77 -8.80
C THR A 10 -4.11 2.03 -7.97
N VAL A 11 -3.50 0.97 -8.52
CA VAL A 11 -2.44 0.27 -7.81
C VAL A 11 -1.25 1.20 -7.55
N ILE A 12 -0.82 1.94 -8.56
CA ILE A 12 0.28 2.89 -8.41
C ILE A 12 -0.03 3.91 -7.31
N GLN A 13 -1.25 4.43 -7.32
CA GLN A 13 -1.70 5.39 -6.32
C GLN A 13 -1.67 4.80 -4.91
N ILE A 14 -2.20 3.59 -4.76
CA ILE A 14 -2.25 2.97 -3.43
C ILE A 14 -0.84 2.66 -2.91
N LEU A 15 0.09 2.32 -3.80
CA LEU A 15 1.47 2.12 -3.40
C LEU A 15 2.11 3.41 -2.91
N HIS A 16 1.82 4.51 -3.60
CA HIS A 16 2.31 5.83 -3.19
C HIS A 16 1.78 6.20 -1.81
N ASP A 17 0.48 6.02 -1.59
CA ASP A 17 -0.15 6.33 -0.32
C ASP A 17 0.34 5.40 0.78
N SER A 18 0.56 4.12 0.47
CA SER A 18 1.08 3.14 1.43
C SER A 18 2.50 3.49 1.87
N HIS A 19 3.33 3.96 0.93
CA HIS A 19 4.68 4.40 1.27
C HIS A 19 4.64 5.48 2.36
N LYS A 20 3.83 6.50 2.13
CA LYS A 20 3.69 7.60 3.10
C LYS A 20 3.05 7.13 4.40
N GLY A 21 1.99 6.34 4.30
CA GLY A 21 1.26 5.86 5.47
C GLY A 21 2.12 4.99 6.38
N PHE A 22 2.86 4.06 5.79
CA PHE A 22 3.74 3.19 6.57
C PHE A 22 4.88 3.97 7.21
N MET A 23 5.40 4.97 6.52
CA MET A 23 6.44 5.81 7.09
C MET A 23 5.90 6.60 8.29
N ASP A 24 4.77 7.28 8.12
CA ASP A 24 4.17 8.08 9.19
C ASP A 24 3.83 7.23 10.40
N ILE A 25 3.21 6.08 10.18
CA ILE A 25 2.87 5.18 11.28
C ILE A 25 4.13 4.65 11.95
N GLY A 26 5.12 4.23 11.15
CA GLY A 26 6.36 3.72 11.69
C GLY A 26 7.05 4.70 12.62
N GLU A 27 7.01 5.98 12.27
CA GLU A 27 7.63 7.01 13.08
C GLU A 27 6.91 7.26 14.40
N HIS A 28 5.63 6.86 14.49
CA HIS A 28 4.81 7.07 15.67
C HIS A 28 4.60 5.82 16.52
N LEU A 29 4.96 4.64 16.01
CA LEU A 29 4.82 3.41 16.78
C LEU A 29 5.83 3.38 17.94
N LYS A 30 5.38 2.87 19.09
CA LYS A 30 6.23 2.71 20.27
C LYS A 30 6.95 1.37 20.28
N ASP A 31 6.31 0.32 19.78
CA ASP A 31 6.91 -1.01 19.71
C ASP A 31 8.06 -1.00 18.69
N GLN A 32 9.25 -1.36 19.13
CA GLN A 32 10.45 -1.25 18.28
C GLN A 32 10.42 -2.22 17.10
N GLN A 33 9.92 -3.43 17.29
CA GLN A 33 9.83 -4.41 16.21
C GLN A 33 8.83 -3.96 15.16
N ALA A 34 7.67 -3.48 15.59
CA ALA A 34 6.66 -2.97 14.68
C ALA A 34 7.18 -1.75 13.93
N ARG A 35 7.88 -0.85 14.63
CA ARG A 35 8.47 0.34 14.03
C ARG A 35 9.43 -0.05 12.91
N SER A 36 10.35 -0.97 13.17
CA SER A 36 11.32 -1.41 12.18
C SER A 36 10.63 -2.03 10.97
N PHE A 37 9.63 -2.87 11.21
CA PHE A 37 8.88 -3.48 10.12
C PHE A 37 8.20 -2.43 9.25
N PHE A 38 7.55 -1.44 9.87
CA PHE A 38 6.82 -0.41 9.13
C PHE A 38 7.75 0.46 8.30
N LEU A 39 8.88 0.86 8.86
CA LEU A 39 9.83 1.71 8.12
C LEU A 39 10.43 0.95 6.93
N GLN A 40 10.72 -0.34 7.11
CA GLN A 40 11.21 -1.15 6.00
C GLN A 40 10.12 -1.38 4.96
N GLU A 41 8.89 -1.61 5.40
CA GLU A 41 7.77 -1.80 4.49
C GLU A 41 7.48 -0.55 3.67
N ALA A 42 7.64 0.63 4.28
CA ALA A 42 7.51 1.89 3.54
C ALA A 42 8.47 1.93 2.36
N SER A 43 9.71 1.53 2.58
CA SER A 43 10.72 1.48 1.52
C SER A 43 10.33 0.47 0.44
N THR A 44 9.82 -0.69 0.83
CA THR A 44 9.37 -1.72 -0.11
C THR A 44 8.24 -1.20 -0.99
N ARG A 45 7.28 -0.46 -0.41
CA ARG A 45 6.16 0.10 -1.19
C ARG A 45 6.64 1.13 -2.19
N HIS A 46 7.65 1.91 -1.83
CA HIS A 46 8.25 2.85 -2.77
C HIS A 46 8.91 2.11 -3.93
N THR A 47 9.62 1.04 -3.64
CA THR A 47 10.25 0.21 -4.68
C THR A 47 9.18 -0.39 -5.60
N PHE A 48 8.10 -0.92 -5.02
CA PHE A 48 7.00 -1.49 -5.81
C PHE A 48 6.37 -0.45 -6.74
N GLU A 49 6.18 0.76 -6.24
CA GLU A 49 5.65 1.85 -7.05
C GLU A 49 6.53 2.12 -8.26
N ARG A 50 7.83 2.20 -8.04
CA ARG A 50 8.78 2.46 -9.12
C ARG A 50 8.84 1.32 -10.12
N GLU A 51 8.85 0.08 -9.63
CA GLU A 51 8.83 -1.09 -10.50
C GLU A 51 7.62 -1.07 -11.42
N LEU A 52 6.45 -0.79 -10.85
CA LEU A 52 5.22 -0.81 -11.63
C LEU A 52 5.18 0.33 -12.62
N LYS A 53 5.56 1.53 -12.22
CA LYS A 53 5.64 2.68 -13.12
C LYS A 53 6.54 2.37 -14.31
N THR A 54 7.68 1.79 -14.06
CA THR A 54 8.62 1.42 -15.13
C THR A 54 7.99 0.37 -16.06
N ALA A 55 7.35 -0.65 -15.49
CA ALA A 55 6.79 -1.74 -16.29
C ALA A 55 5.65 -1.28 -17.20
N VAL A 56 4.87 -0.30 -16.77
CA VAL A 56 3.74 0.20 -17.56
C VAL A 56 4.08 1.46 -18.37
N GLY A 57 5.30 1.94 -18.28
CA GLY A 57 5.72 3.15 -19.00
C GLY A 57 5.06 4.42 -18.48
N ALA A 58 4.77 4.48 -17.19
CA ALA A 58 4.08 5.62 -16.59
C ALA A 58 5.03 6.76 -16.31
N ASP A 59 4.53 7.99 -16.46
CA ASP A 59 5.25 9.19 -16.04
C ASP A 59 5.32 9.23 -14.52
N GLU A 60 6.27 10.00 -14.00
CA GLU A 60 6.45 10.13 -12.56
C GLU A 60 5.23 10.73 -11.86
N ASP A 61 4.43 11.49 -12.60
CA ASP A 61 3.23 12.11 -12.05
C ASP A 61 2.07 11.14 -11.81
N VAL A 62 2.12 9.97 -12.46
CA VAL A 62 1.08 8.97 -12.25
C VAL A 62 1.14 8.46 -10.82
N GLY A 63 -0.01 8.34 -10.20
CA GLY A 63 -0.08 7.91 -8.81
C GLY A 63 0.01 9.05 -7.81
N GLY A 64 -0.05 10.29 -8.28
CA GLY A 64 -0.08 11.44 -7.41
C GLY A 64 -1.37 11.50 -6.60
N THR A 65 -1.90 12.66 -6.39
CA THR A 65 -3.09 12.84 -5.58
C THR A 65 -4.34 12.35 -6.32
N VAL A 66 -5.07 11.42 -5.73
CA VAL A 66 -6.34 10.92 -6.28
C VAL A 66 -7.39 10.96 -5.18
N ALA A 67 -8.58 11.40 -5.57
CA ALA A 67 -9.74 11.35 -4.68
C ALA A 67 -10.41 9.98 -4.75
N GLY A 68 -11.28 9.68 -3.81
CA GLY A 68 -12.11 8.50 -3.84
C GLY A 68 -11.63 7.38 -2.92
N PRO A 69 -11.90 6.11 -3.28
CA PRO A 69 -11.64 4.98 -2.37
C PRO A 69 -10.20 4.87 -1.88
N VAL A 70 -9.23 5.13 -2.77
CA VAL A 70 -7.82 5.05 -2.41
C VAL A 70 -7.48 6.09 -1.35
N HIS A 71 -7.94 7.30 -1.56
CA HIS A 71 -7.71 8.39 -0.62
C HIS A 71 -8.37 8.09 0.73
N ARG A 72 -9.58 7.53 0.71
CA ARG A 72 -10.30 7.23 1.94
C ARG A 72 -9.61 6.17 2.80
N ALA A 73 -8.89 5.24 2.17
CA ALA A 73 -8.21 4.18 2.91
C ALA A 73 -7.20 4.74 3.92
N TRP A 74 -6.58 5.86 3.60
CA TRP A 74 -5.61 6.51 4.48
C TRP A 74 -6.10 7.85 5.00
N GLY A 75 -7.37 8.18 4.78
CA GLY A 75 -7.89 9.51 5.09
C GLY A 75 -7.86 9.87 6.57
N ASP A 76 -8.00 8.88 7.45
CA ASP A 76 -8.01 9.10 8.89
C ASP A 76 -6.62 9.05 9.53
N LEU A 77 -5.60 8.80 8.74
CA LEU A 77 -4.25 8.61 9.28
C LEU A 77 -3.79 9.78 10.14
N LYS A 78 -3.93 10.99 9.61
CA LYS A 78 -3.45 12.19 10.31
C LYS A 78 -4.12 12.34 11.66
N ALA A 79 -5.42 12.09 11.72
CA ALA A 79 -6.18 12.18 12.96
C ALA A 79 -5.77 11.09 13.95
N ASN A 80 -5.33 9.93 13.45
CA ASN A 80 -5.01 8.77 14.29
C ASN A 80 -3.55 8.74 14.73
N LEU A 81 -2.69 9.62 14.23
CA LEU A 81 -1.26 9.59 14.57
C LEU A 81 -0.98 9.82 16.06
N GLY A 82 -1.90 10.48 16.76
CA GLY A 82 -1.77 10.68 18.20
C GLY A 82 -2.27 9.51 19.04
N GLY A 83 -2.78 8.45 18.42
CA GLY A 83 -3.29 7.29 19.12
C GLY A 83 -2.20 6.30 19.50
N GLY A 84 -2.58 5.24 20.24
CA GLY A 84 -1.64 4.20 20.60
C GLY A 84 -1.35 3.25 19.45
N ASP A 85 -0.46 2.29 19.70
CA ASP A 85 -0.03 1.33 18.69
C ASP A 85 -1.21 0.56 18.08
N HIS A 86 -2.16 0.14 18.89
CA HIS A 86 -3.33 -0.58 18.38
C HIS A 86 -4.08 0.24 17.32
N THR A 87 -4.30 1.52 17.60
CA THR A 87 -4.99 2.41 16.66
C THR A 87 -4.21 2.58 15.37
N LEU A 88 -2.90 2.76 15.48
CA LEU A 88 -2.04 2.91 14.31
C LEU A 88 -2.01 1.65 13.47
N LEU A 89 -1.93 0.49 14.10
CA LEU A 89 -1.92 -0.79 13.40
C LEU A 89 -3.26 -1.05 12.72
N ALA A 90 -4.36 -0.70 13.36
CA ALA A 90 -5.69 -0.83 12.75
C ALA A 90 -5.83 0.08 11.53
N THR A 91 -5.28 1.29 11.61
CA THR A 91 -5.28 2.21 10.47
C THR A 91 -4.49 1.63 9.30
N ALA A 92 -3.32 1.06 9.59
CA ALA A 92 -2.50 0.43 8.56
C ALA A 92 -3.22 -0.75 7.92
N GLU A 93 -3.92 -1.55 8.70
CA GLU A 93 -4.66 -2.69 8.15
C GLU A 93 -5.73 -2.23 7.17
N GLN A 94 -6.41 -1.13 7.46
CA GLN A 94 -7.38 -0.55 6.54
C GLN A 94 -6.74 -0.19 5.20
N GLY A 95 -5.56 0.43 5.25
CA GLY A 95 -4.82 0.74 4.03
C GLY A 95 -4.41 -0.51 3.28
N GLU A 96 -4.01 -1.55 4.01
CA GLU A 96 -3.63 -2.82 3.40
C GLU A 96 -4.81 -3.53 2.74
N ASP A 97 -5.99 -3.45 3.33
CA ASP A 97 -7.19 -4.01 2.70
C ASP A 97 -7.46 -3.34 1.36
N ALA A 98 -7.30 -2.02 1.29
CA ALA A 98 -7.46 -1.29 0.05
C ALA A 98 -6.41 -1.70 -0.98
N ALA A 99 -5.17 -1.92 -0.55
CA ALA A 99 -4.10 -2.35 -1.44
C ALA A 99 -4.41 -3.74 -2.02
N LYS A 100 -4.81 -4.68 -1.18
CA LYS A 100 -5.19 -6.02 -1.65
C LYS A 100 -6.27 -5.95 -2.71
N LYS A 101 -7.30 -5.15 -2.45
CA LYS A 101 -8.41 -4.99 -3.38
C LYS A 101 -7.96 -4.39 -4.71
N ALA A 102 -7.07 -3.40 -4.65
CA ALA A 102 -6.57 -2.75 -5.87
C ALA A 102 -5.84 -3.76 -6.77
N TYR A 103 -5.00 -4.62 -6.18
CA TYR A 103 -4.31 -5.65 -6.94
C TYR A 103 -5.28 -6.67 -7.52
N GLU A 104 -6.29 -7.08 -6.75
CA GLU A 104 -7.31 -8.02 -7.24
C GLU A 104 -8.03 -7.45 -8.45
N GLU A 105 -8.42 -6.18 -8.41
CA GLU A 105 -9.11 -5.55 -9.52
C GLU A 105 -8.22 -5.45 -10.76
N ALA A 106 -6.95 -5.08 -10.57
CA ALA A 106 -6.02 -4.96 -11.69
C ALA A 106 -5.78 -6.32 -12.36
N LEU A 107 -5.71 -7.39 -11.56
CA LEU A 107 -5.44 -8.73 -12.08
C LEU A 107 -6.63 -9.37 -12.79
N LYS A 108 -7.83 -8.78 -12.71
CA LYS A 108 -8.98 -9.26 -13.45
C LYS A 108 -8.86 -9.00 -14.96
N SER A 109 -8.03 -8.07 -15.38
CA SER A 109 -7.87 -7.75 -16.79
C SER A 109 -7.16 -8.89 -17.51
N ASP A 110 -7.71 -9.30 -18.65
CA ASP A 110 -7.09 -10.31 -19.53
C ASP A 110 -6.16 -9.65 -20.55
N LYS A 111 -6.02 -8.32 -20.51
CA LYS A 111 -5.22 -7.56 -21.48
C LYS A 111 -3.87 -7.12 -20.94
N LEU A 112 -3.50 -7.57 -19.75
CA LEU A 112 -2.22 -7.19 -19.17
C LEU A 112 -1.07 -7.85 -19.93
N PRO A 113 0.01 -7.09 -20.24
CA PRO A 113 1.23 -7.72 -20.70
C PRO A 113 1.73 -8.75 -19.68
N GLY A 114 2.37 -9.81 -20.15
CA GLY A 114 2.82 -10.90 -19.27
C GLY A 114 3.73 -10.42 -18.15
N ASN A 115 4.66 -9.51 -18.48
CA ASN A 115 5.60 -8.97 -17.47
C ASN A 115 4.88 -8.15 -16.40
N VAL A 116 3.83 -7.43 -16.78
CA VAL A 116 3.05 -6.64 -15.80
C VAL A 116 2.25 -7.58 -14.90
N ARG A 117 1.64 -8.61 -15.48
CA ARG A 117 0.88 -9.60 -14.70
C ARG A 117 1.76 -10.28 -13.67
N GLU A 118 2.93 -10.74 -14.09
CA GLU A 118 3.87 -11.40 -13.18
C GLU A 118 4.30 -10.47 -12.05
N LEU A 119 4.57 -9.21 -12.37
CA LEU A 119 4.96 -8.22 -11.38
C LEU A 119 3.85 -8.01 -10.36
N LEU A 120 2.61 -7.85 -10.83
CA LEU A 120 1.46 -7.66 -9.94
C LEU A 120 1.25 -8.86 -9.03
N ILE A 121 1.40 -10.08 -9.54
CA ILE A 121 1.24 -11.28 -8.74
C ILE A 121 2.30 -11.34 -7.64
N ARG A 122 3.54 -11.04 -7.97
CA ARG A 122 4.63 -11.03 -6.99
C ARG A 122 4.41 -9.99 -5.91
N GLN A 123 4.05 -8.79 -6.32
CA GLN A 123 3.80 -7.71 -5.38
C GLN A 123 2.60 -8.01 -4.49
N GLN A 124 1.53 -8.56 -5.08
CA GLN A 124 0.34 -8.93 -4.33
C GLN A 124 0.65 -9.96 -3.25
N GLY A 125 1.48 -10.95 -3.57
CA GLY A 125 1.89 -11.95 -2.59
C GLY A 125 2.58 -11.33 -1.39
N HIS A 126 3.47 -10.38 -1.63
CA HIS A 126 4.15 -9.66 -0.56
C HIS A 126 3.16 -8.86 0.29
N ILE A 127 2.23 -8.17 -0.37
CA ILE A 127 1.27 -7.32 0.34
C ILE A 127 0.33 -8.18 1.21
N ARG A 128 -0.06 -9.35 0.73
CA ARG A 128 -0.89 -10.27 1.54
C ARG A 128 -0.15 -10.69 2.81
N GLN A 129 1.13 -11.03 2.69
CA GLN A 129 1.93 -11.39 3.85
C GLN A 129 2.07 -10.23 4.83
N ALA A 130 2.31 -9.04 4.29
CA ALA A 130 2.43 -7.84 5.12
C ALA A 130 1.10 -7.52 5.82
N HIS A 131 -0.01 -7.66 5.11
CA HIS A 131 -1.34 -7.47 5.69
C HIS A 131 -1.55 -8.38 6.89
N ASP A 132 -1.24 -9.67 6.71
CA ASP A 132 -1.44 -10.63 7.78
C ASP A 132 -0.55 -10.33 8.99
N ARG A 133 0.67 -9.88 8.73
CA ARG A 133 1.58 -9.51 9.81
C ARG A 133 1.09 -8.27 10.57
N VAL A 134 0.59 -7.27 9.87
CA VAL A 134 0.02 -6.09 10.51
C VAL A 134 -1.16 -6.48 11.38
N ARG A 135 -2.03 -7.36 10.87
CA ARG A 135 -3.17 -7.84 11.65
C ARG A 135 -2.73 -8.57 12.91
N MET A 136 -1.73 -9.42 12.81
CA MET A 136 -1.20 -10.14 13.97
C MET A 136 -0.64 -9.17 15.00
N MET A 137 0.09 -8.15 14.54
CA MET A 137 0.62 -7.13 15.45
C MET A 137 -0.51 -6.38 16.14
N ARG A 138 -1.56 -6.02 15.39
CA ARG A 138 -2.72 -5.32 15.95
C ARG A 138 -3.38 -6.19 17.03
N ASP A 139 -3.59 -7.46 16.73
CA ASP A 139 -4.25 -8.37 17.67
C ASP A 139 -3.43 -8.60 18.92
N ALA A 140 -2.11 -8.46 18.83
CA ALA A 140 -1.23 -8.61 19.98
C ALA A 140 -1.25 -7.39 20.89
N LYS A 141 -1.79 -6.26 20.45
CA LYS A 141 -1.88 -5.05 21.25
C LYS A 141 -3.27 -4.92 21.86
N ALA A 142 -3.33 -4.51 23.10
CA ALA A 142 -4.60 -4.25 23.76
C ALA A 142 -5.27 -3.03 23.11
N ALA A 143 -6.57 -3.14 22.89
CA ALA A 143 -7.32 -2.03 22.34
C ALA A 143 -7.44 -0.88 23.36
#